data_3c17d4b85b0b3eccab7b651fac208c91
#
_entry.id   3c17d4b85b0b3eccab7b651fac208c91
#
_cell.length_a   1.000
_cell.length_b   1.000
_cell.length_c   1.000
_cell.angle_alpha   90.00
_cell.angle_beta   90.00
_cell.angle_gamma   90.00
#
_symmetry.space_group_name_H-M   'P 1'
#
loop_
_entity.id
_entity.type
_entity.pdbx_description
1 polymer ?
#
loop_
_entity_poly.entity_id
_entity_poly.type
_entity_poly.pdbx_seq_one_letter_code
_entity_poly.pdbx_strand_id
1 'polypeptide(L)'
;MPRYLTQHTLACLTRQGAEALAQRMQTGEGARAERVLVNMVEGKLFGEFRADSRESLEAWLKKEGMHYDWAVRIEWETRDGKLAPAE
;
A
#
# COMPACT_ATOMS: atom_id res chain seq x y z
N MET A 1 -5.15 -12.28 7.45
CA MET A 1 -5.71 -11.15 6.67
C MET A 1 -5.17 -11.16 5.26
N PRO A 2 -6.02 -10.93 4.27
CA PRO A 2 -5.57 -10.77 2.89
C PRO A 2 -4.55 -9.63 2.73
N ARG A 3 -3.70 -9.78 1.74
CA ARG A 3 -2.68 -8.77 1.42
C ARG A 3 -3.01 -8.10 0.09
N TYR A 4 -2.71 -6.81 0.02
CA TYR A 4 -3.00 -5.99 -1.16
C TYR A 4 -1.81 -5.14 -1.52
N LEU A 5 -1.63 -4.92 -2.82
CA LEU A 5 -0.64 -3.99 -3.32
C LEU A 5 -1.37 -2.76 -3.86
N THR A 6 -0.93 -1.58 -3.46
CA THR A 6 -1.50 -0.32 -3.94
C THR A 6 -0.44 0.50 -4.64
N GLN A 7 -0.87 1.33 -5.60
CA GLN A 7 -0.01 2.31 -6.22
C GLN A 7 -0.60 3.70 -6.01
N HIS A 8 0.27 4.64 -5.66
CA HIS A 8 -0.11 6.04 -5.43
C HIS A 8 0.80 6.94 -6.26
N THR A 9 0.23 7.98 -6.85
CA THR A 9 1.01 8.98 -7.55
C THR A 9 1.33 10.11 -6.58
N LEU A 10 2.61 10.45 -6.47
CA LEU A 10 3.10 11.48 -5.58
C LEU A 10 3.30 12.77 -6.37
N ALA A 11 2.27 13.64 -6.39
CA ALA A 11 2.38 14.92 -7.05
C ALA A 11 3.04 15.92 -6.11
N CYS A 12 4.21 16.40 -6.47
CA CYS A 12 4.91 17.48 -5.75
C CYS A 12 5.18 17.22 -4.26
N LEU A 13 5.29 15.97 -3.84
CA LEU A 13 5.65 15.66 -2.47
C LEU A 13 7.16 15.71 -2.27
N THR A 14 7.56 16.26 -1.15
CA THR A 14 8.94 16.20 -0.71
C THR A 14 9.21 14.82 -0.11
N ARG A 15 10.49 14.52 0.12
CA ARG A 15 10.87 13.31 0.81
C ARG A 15 10.19 13.21 2.19
N GLN A 16 10.16 14.33 2.92
CA GLN A 16 9.50 14.37 4.23
C GLN A 16 8.00 14.12 4.12
N GLY A 17 7.35 14.66 3.10
CA GLY A 17 5.94 14.41 2.85
C GLY A 17 5.66 12.96 2.53
N ALA A 18 6.53 12.32 1.73
CA ALA A 18 6.40 10.90 1.42
C ALA A 18 6.61 10.04 2.66
N GLU A 19 7.56 10.40 3.51
CA GLU A 19 7.79 9.69 4.78
C GLU A 19 6.57 9.79 5.70
N ALA A 20 5.98 10.98 5.79
CA ALA A 20 4.79 11.19 6.62
C ALA A 20 3.60 10.36 6.10
N LEU A 21 3.43 10.32 4.79
CA LEU A 21 2.36 9.50 4.17
C LEU A 21 2.60 8.02 4.45
N ALA A 22 3.83 7.55 4.25
CA ALA A 22 4.19 6.16 4.53
C ALA A 22 3.95 5.80 5.99
N GLN A 23 4.29 6.68 6.91
CA GLN A 23 4.07 6.45 8.33
C GLN A 23 2.58 6.29 8.65
N ARG A 24 1.72 7.12 8.06
CA ARG A 24 0.28 6.99 8.23
C ARG A 24 -0.23 5.65 7.71
N MET A 25 0.32 5.19 6.59
CA MET A 25 -0.04 3.89 6.01
C MET A 25 0.38 2.74 6.93
N GLN A 26 1.53 2.85 7.57
CA GLN A 26 2.08 1.79 8.41
C GLN A 26 1.51 1.76 9.81
N THR A 27 0.80 2.80 10.23
CA THR A 27 0.19 2.88 11.55
C THR A 27 -1.34 2.88 11.51
N GLY A 28 -1.93 2.55 10.37
CA GLY A 28 -3.38 2.56 10.22
C GLY A 28 -4.10 1.50 11.04
N GLU A 29 -5.32 1.80 11.42
CA GLU A 29 -6.21 0.86 12.07
C GLU A 29 -7.22 0.37 11.03
N GLY A 30 -7.42 -0.95 10.95
CA GLY A 30 -8.30 -1.55 9.96
C GLY A 30 -7.61 -1.91 8.67
N ALA A 31 -6.67 -1.09 8.23
CA ALA A 31 -5.79 -1.38 7.10
C ALA A 31 -4.41 -0.83 7.44
N ARG A 32 -3.38 -1.60 7.20
CA ARG A 32 -2.03 -1.21 7.57
C ARG A 32 -1.01 -1.76 6.59
N ALA A 33 -0.14 -0.87 6.11
CA ALA A 33 0.94 -1.28 5.23
C ALA A 33 2.07 -1.92 6.04
N GLU A 34 2.53 -3.07 5.59
CA GLU A 34 3.69 -3.72 6.19
C GLU A 34 4.97 -3.12 5.63
N ARG A 35 4.92 -2.72 4.36
CA ARG A 35 6.05 -2.11 3.68
C ARG A 35 5.55 -1.08 2.69
N VAL A 36 6.32 0.01 2.57
CA VAL A 36 6.04 1.06 1.61
C VAL A 36 7.30 1.29 0.78
N LEU A 37 7.15 1.31 -0.53
CA LEU A 37 8.24 1.49 -1.48
C LEU A 37 8.00 2.79 -2.23
N VAL A 38 9.05 3.60 -2.42
CA VAL A 38 8.90 4.93 -3.01
C VAL A 38 9.94 5.16 -4.10
N ASN A 39 9.48 5.72 -5.22
CA ASN A 39 10.37 6.27 -6.23
C ASN A 39 10.02 7.75 -6.39
N MET A 40 10.86 8.62 -5.82
CA MET A 40 10.59 10.06 -5.84
C MET A 40 10.77 10.66 -7.23
N VAL A 41 11.69 10.13 -8.03
CA VAL A 41 11.96 10.66 -9.38
C VAL A 41 10.75 10.43 -10.29
N GLU A 42 10.17 9.23 -10.23
CA GLU A 42 9.01 8.91 -11.05
C GLU A 42 7.69 9.27 -10.35
N GLY A 43 7.76 9.69 -9.10
CA GLY A 43 6.57 10.11 -8.35
C GLY A 43 5.61 8.97 -8.06
N LYS A 44 6.13 7.80 -7.67
CA LYS A 44 5.30 6.64 -7.36
C LYS A 44 5.60 6.10 -5.99
N LEU A 45 4.54 5.65 -5.32
CA LEU A 45 4.63 5.00 -4.03
C LEU A 45 3.80 3.72 -4.09
N PHE A 46 4.32 2.65 -3.52
CA PHE A 46 3.64 1.37 -3.48
C PHE A 46 3.48 0.95 -2.02
N GLY A 47 2.26 0.53 -1.66
CA GLY A 47 1.99 0.02 -0.33
C GLY A 47 1.66 -1.46 -0.36
N GLU A 48 2.25 -2.23 0.54
CA GLU A 48 1.88 -3.63 0.76
C GLU A 48 1.03 -3.69 2.02
N PHE A 49 -0.29 -3.74 1.82
CA PHE A 49 -1.26 -3.62 2.91
C PHE A 49 -1.80 -4.97 3.36
N ARG A 50 -2.19 -5.01 4.64
CA ARG A 50 -3.10 -6.03 5.16
C ARG A 50 -4.42 -5.36 5.49
N ALA A 51 -5.52 -6.00 5.06
CA ALA A 51 -6.86 -5.50 5.31
C ALA A 51 -7.84 -6.67 5.23
N ASP A 52 -9.02 -6.53 5.82
CA ASP A 52 -10.03 -7.57 5.80
C ASP A 52 -10.54 -7.88 4.41
N SER A 53 -10.67 -6.86 3.58
CA SER A 53 -11.14 -7.00 2.21
C SER A 53 -10.62 -5.83 1.38
N ARG A 54 -10.73 -5.97 0.05
CA ARG A 54 -10.38 -4.86 -0.85
C ARG A 54 -11.27 -3.66 -0.59
N GLU A 55 -12.56 -3.89 -0.36
CA GLU A 55 -13.52 -2.84 -0.10
C GLU A 55 -13.19 -2.09 1.19
N SER A 56 -12.78 -2.79 2.24
CA SER A 56 -12.40 -2.14 3.49
C SER A 56 -11.10 -1.34 3.33
N LEU A 57 -10.15 -1.84 2.53
CA LEU A 57 -8.93 -1.10 2.24
C LEU A 57 -9.24 0.18 1.48
N GLU A 58 -10.05 0.09 0.44
CA GLU A 58 -10.40 1.26 -0.36
C GLU A 58 -11.18 2.28 0.45
N ALA A 59 -12.09 1.82 1.32
CA ALA A 59 -12.83 2.69 2.22
C ALA A 59 -11.88 3.42 3.19
N TRP A 60 -10.89 2.69 3.71
CA TRP A 60 -9.90 3.29 4.61
C TRP A 60 -9.06 4.34 3.90
N LEU A 61 -8.58 4.04 2.68
CA LEU A 61 -7.80 4.99 1.90
C LEU A 61 -8.61 6.27 1.63
N LYS A 62 -9.87 6.10 1.27
CA LYS A 62 -10.77 7.23 1.00
C LYS A 62 -11.01 8.06 2.26
N LYS A 63 -11.25 7.41 3.39
CA LYS A 63 -11.46 8.06 4.68
C LYS A 63 -10.24 8.89 5.08
N GLU A 64 -9.04 8.37 4.83
CA GLU A 64 -7.79 9.05 5.15
C GLU A 64 -7.39 10.10 4.11
N GLY A 65 -8.20 10.27 3.08
CA GLY A 65 -7.91 11.24 2.02
C GLY A 65 -6.72 10.85 1.15
N MET A 66 -6.41 9.58 1.08
CA MET A 66 -5.29 9.08 0.27
C MET A 66 -5.76 8.67 -1.11
N HIS A 67 -5.25 9.36 -2.13
CA HIS A 67 -5.49 8.97 -3.51
C HIS A 67 -4.68 7.71 -3.82
N TYR A 68 -5.26 6.82 -4.62
CA TYR A 68 -4.55 5.65 -5.10
C TYR A 68 -4.95 5.40 -6.56
N ASP A 69 -4.01 4.89 -7.34
CA ASP A 69 -4.26 4.62 -8.75
C ASP A 69 -4.97 3.28 -8.92
N TRP A 70 -4.56 2.29 -8.14
CA TRP A 70 -5.17 0.97 -8.12
C TRP A 70 -4.82 0.22 -6.84
N ALA A 71 -5.61 -0.80 -6.56
CA ALA A 71 -5.38 -1.73 -5.45
C ALA A 71 -5.65 -3.13 -5.97
N VAL A 72 -4.71 -4.05 -5.82
CA VAL A 72 -4.87 -5.44 -6.26
C VAL A 72 -4.57 -6.39 -5.13
N ARG A 73 -5.28 -7.51 -5.10
CA ARG A 73 -5.02 -8.54 -4.10
C ARG A 73 -3.77 -9.33 -4.51
N ILE A 74 -2.93 -9.60 -3.52
CA ILE A 74 -1.76 -10.45 -3.70
C ILE A 74 -2.18 -11.87 -3.31
N GLU A 75 -2.33 -12.74 -4.31
CA GLU A 75 -2.71 -14.13 -4.05
C GLU A 75 -1.51 -15.02 -3.82
N TRP A 76 -0.42 -14.76 -4.55
CA TRP A 76 0.77 -15.59 -4.54
C TRP A 76 2.03 -14.78 -4.38
N GLU A 77 3.00 -15.34 -3.72
CA GLU A 77 4.34 -14.76 -3.63
C GLU A 77 5.34 -15.86 -3.90
N THR A 78 6.55 -15.49 -4.25
CA THR A 78 7.60 -16.49 -4.50
C THR A 78 8.35 -16.78 -3.20
N ARG A 79 8.61 -18.08 -2.97
CA ARG A 79 9.49 -18.56 -1.90
C ARG A 79 10.35 -19.64 -2.52
N ASP A 80 11.67 -19.42 -2.46
CA ASP A 80 12.64 -20.34 -3.05
C ASP A 80 12.32 -20.64 -4.53
N GLY A 81 11.89 -19.59 -5.26
CA GLY A 81 11.61 -19.70 -6.68
C GLY A 81 10.27 -20.33 -7.04
N LYS A 82 9.43 -20.62 -6.05
CA LYS A 82 8.12 -21.23 -6.27
C LYS A 82 7.02 -20.32 -5.77
N LEU A 83 5.84 -20.43 -6.38
CA LEU A 83 4.67 -19.70 -5.91
C LEU A 83 4.11 -20.36 -4.65
N ALA A 84 3.84 -19.53 -3.65
CA ALA A 84 3.23 -19.93 -2.40
C ALA A 84 2.12 -18.96 -2.05
N PRO A 85 1.10 -19.38 -1.28
CA PRO A 85 0.05 -18.46 -0.87
C PRO A 85 0.63 -17.26 -0.12
N ALA A 86 0.09 -16.07 -0.41
CA ALA A 86 0.58 -14.82 0.16
C ALA A 86 0.02 -14.53 1.56
N GLU A 87 -0.84 -15.39 2.08
CA GLU A 87 -1.44 -15.22 3.41
C GLU A 87 -0.88 -16.19 4.41
#